data_32e868dbdd0725f7b22b68a1d54e2fb2
#
_entry.id   32e868dbdd0725f7b22b68a1d54e2fb2
#
_cell.length_a   1.000
_cell.length_b   1.000
_cell.length_c   1.000
_cell.angle_alpha   90.00
_cell.angle_beta   90.00
_cell.angle_gamma   90.00
#
_symmetry.space_group_name_H-M   'P 1'
#
loop_
_entity.id
_entity.type
_entity.pdbx_description
1 polymer ?
#
loop_
_entity_poly.entity_id
_entity_poly.type
_entity_poly.pdbx_seq_one_letter_code
_entity_poly.pdbx_strand_id
1 'polypeptide(L)'
;MNMKEYAFGIDLGGTTAKVGLFTTAGALLEKWEVPTDTSNAGEHILGNLAKAVKDKMQENGITAEQVEGVGVGVPGPVLDSRIVPIVCANLGGWGERNVSIQLSGLLDGIKVLVGNDADVAALGEIWMGCAKGCRSAVMVTLGTGVGGGVVVNGRIIEGAHGAGGEIGHITVNPHETAVCGCGKHGCLEQYSSATGVVRCMKKLLDENPDTPCTCLLYTSPSPRD
;
A
#
# COMPACT_ATOMS: atom_id res chain seq x y z
N MET A 1 -23.10 2.94 -26.38
CA MET A 1 -22.05 3.19 -25.39
C MET A 1 -21.17 1.95 -25.37
N ASN A 2 -19.92 2.07 -25.73
CA ASN A 2 -18.98 0.95 -25.55
C ASN A 2 -18.91 0.65 -24.06
N MET A 3 -19.18 -0.58 -23.65
CA MET A 3 -18.97 -0.98 -22.26
C MET A 3 -17.47 -0.91 -21.98
N LYS A 4 -17.12 -0.29 -20.87
CA LYS A 4 -15.74 -0.29 -20.40
C LYS A 4 -15.43 -1.68 -19.87
N GLU A 5 -14.41 -2.30 -20.43
CA GLU A 5 -14.12 -3.72 -20.22
C GLU A 5 -12.90 -3.93 -19.33
N TYR A 6 -12.02 -2.94 -19.27
CA TYR A 6 -10.70 -3.04 -18.64
C TYR A 6 -10.53 -2.06 -17.48
N ALA A 7 -9.69 -2.44 -16.54
CA ALA A 7 -9.20 -1.59 -15.47
C ALA A 7 -7.73 -1.91 -15.19
N PHE A 8 -6.98 -0.93 -14.72
CA PHE A 8 -5.61 -1.14 -14.23
C PHE A 8 -5.54 -0.95 -12.72
N GLY A 9 -4.71 -1.77 -12.06
CA GLY A 9 -4.36 -1.62 -10.67
C GLY A 9 -2.86 -1.44 -10.52
N ILE A 10 -2.43 -0.50 -9.70
CA ILE A 10 -1.02 -0.19 -9.43
C ILE A 10 -0.80 -0.25 -7.92
N ASP A 11 0.14 -1.07 -7.47
CA ASP A 11 0.65 -1.09 -6.11
C ASP A 11 2.05 -0.45 -6.13
N LEU A 12 2.14 0.80 -5.66
CA LEU A 12 3.36 1.59 -5.72
C LEU A 12 4.24 1.36 -4.49
N GLY A 13 5.22 0.50 -4.62
CA GLY A 13 6.26 0.30 -3.61
C GLY A 13 7.47 1.21 -3.81
N GLY A 14 8.33 1.31 -2.80
CA GLY A 14 9.52 2.16 -2.83
C GLY A 14 10.63 1.69 -3.78
N THR A 15 10.63 0.41 -4.17
CA THR A 15 11.63 -0.17 -5.10
C THR A 15 10.99 -0.53 -6.42
N THR A 16 9.78 -1.04 -6.38
CA THR A 16 9.07 -1.60 -7.54
C THR A 16 7.58 -1.31 -7.41
N ALA A 17 6.95 -0.85 -8.47
CA ALA A 17 5.51 -0.79 -8.61
C ALA A 17 5.02 -2.06 -9.30
N LYS A 18 4.02 -2.72 -8.71
CA LYS A 18 3.33 -3.85 -9.33
C LYS A 18 2.12 -3.35 -10.07
N VAL A 19 1.98 -3.73 -11.32
CA VAL A 19 0.88 -3.29 -12.17
C VAL A 19 0.10 -4.51 -12.67
N GLY A 20 -1.22 -4.40 -12.65
CA GLY A 20 -2.11 -5.43 -13.17
C GLY A 20 -3.12 -4.86 -14.16
N LEU A 21 -3.38 -5.61 -15.23
CA LEU A 21 -4.50 -5.40 -16.14
C LEU A 21 -5.62 -6.37 -15.77
N PHE A 22 -6.81 -5.84 -15.58
CA PHE A 22 -7.99 -6.60 -15.16
C PHE A 22 -9.17 -6.37 -16.11
N THR A 23 -10.07 -7.33 -16.15
CA THR A 23 -11.43 -7.04 -16.62
C THR A 23 -12.20 -6.28 -15.54
N THR A 24 -13.24 -5.54 -15.92
CA THR A 24 -14.15 -4.89 -14.96
C THR A 24 -14.93 -5.89 -14.09
N ALA A 25 -14.95 -7.17 -14.47
CA ALA A 25 -15.48 -8.26 -13.67
C ALA A 25 -14.50 -8.78 -12.60
N GLY A 26 -13.25 -8.29 -12.58
CA GLY A 26 -12.23 -8.64 -11.57
C GLY A 26 -11.28 -9.77 -11.98
N ALA A 27 -11.34 -10.26 -13.21
CA ALA A 27 -10.36 -11.23 -13.67
C ALA A 27 -9.02 -10.54 -13.96
N LEU A 28 -7.93 -11.02 -13.38
CA LEU A 28 -6.57 -10.60 -13.69
C LEU A 28 -6.17 -11.18 -15.04
N LEU A 29 -5.85 -10.33 -16.00
CA LEU A 29 -5.41 -10.71 -17.35
C LEU A 29 -3.89 -10.78 -17.43
N GLU A 30 -3.22 -9.72 -16.96
CA GLU A 30 -1.76 -9.65 -16.94
C GLU A 30 -1.27 -8.97 -15.68
N LYS A 31 -0.04 -9.31 -15.26
CA LYS A 31 0.66 -8.68 -14.15
C LYS A 31 2.13 -8.49 -14.51
N TRP A 32 2.67 -7.30 -14.21
CA TRP A 32 4.08 -6.98 -14.43
C TRP A 32 4.59 -6.02 -13.38
N GLU A 33 5.88 -5.74 -13.41
CA GLU A 33 6.55 -4.85 -12.48
C GLU A 33 7.24 -3.72 -13.22
N VAL A 34 7.25 -2.55 -12.60
CA VAL A 34 7.92 -1.33 -13.07
C VAL A 34 8.87 -0.87 -11.97
N PRO A 35 10.17 -0.67 -12.24
CA PRO A 35 11.07 -0.09 -11.24
C PRO A 35 10.57 1.27 -10.78
N THR A 36 10.58 1.52 -9.47
CA THR A 36 10.23 2.82 -8.90
C THR A 36 11.48 3.69 -8.89
N ASP A 37 11.50 4.71 -9.74
CA ASP A 37 12.59 5.69 -9.78
C ASP A 37 12.39 6.73 -8.66
N THR A 38 13.08 6.51 -7.55
CA THR A 38 13.04 7.41 -6.39
C THR A 38 14.04 8.56 -6.47
N SER A 39 14.80 8.67 -7.56
CA SER A 39 15.73 9.79 -7.79
C SER A 39 14.95 11.10 -7.93
N ASN A 40 15.61 12.22 -7.71
CA ASN A 40 15.03 13.56 -7.83
C ASN A 40 13.66 13.71 -7.12
N ALA A 41 13.57 13.25 -5.88
CA ALA A 41 12.33 13.26 -5.10
C ALA A 41 11.15 12.54 -5.80
N GLY A 42 11.43 11.48 -6.55
CA GLY A 42 10.42 10.67 -7.23
C GLY A 42 9.70 11.37 -8.39
N GLU A 43 10.33 12.38 -8.99
CA GLU A 43 9.73 13.18 -10.08
C GLU A 43 9.27 12.33 -11.27
N HIS A 44 9.99 11.24 -11.57
CA HIS A 44 9.74 10.40 -12.73
C HIS A 44 8.72 9.27 -12.48
N ILE A 45 8.30 9.04 -11.23
CA ILE A 45 7.43 7.91 -10.87
C ILE A 45 6.15 7.89 -11.72
N LEU A 46 5.40 8.99 -11.73
CA LEU A 46 4.10 9.02 -12.44
C LEU A 46 4.27 8.91 -13.96
N GLY A 47 5.33 9.49 -14.52
CA GLY A 47 5.66 9.37 -15.95
C GLY A 47 5.95 7.92 -16.34
N ASN A 48 6.75 7.22 -15.54
CA ASN A 48 7.10 5.80 -15.76
C ASN A 48 5.87 4.90 -15.64
N LEU A 49 5.00 5.14 -14.66
CA LEU A 49 3.74 4.40 -14.50
C LEU A 49 2.79 4.64 -15.67
N ALA A 50 2.62 5.89 -16.09
CA ALA A 50 1.77 6.23 -17.23
C ALA A 50 2.28 5.57 -18.52
N LYS A 51 3.60 5.60 -18.74
CA LYS A 51 4.22 4.94 -19.89
C LYS A 51 3.93 3.44 -19.87
N ALA A 52 4.15 2.77 -18.73
CA ALA A 52 3.93 1.33 -18.60
C ALA A 52 2.46 0.92 -18.86
N VAL A 53 1.49 1.73 -18.41
CA VAL A 53 0.07 1.52 -18.69
C VAL A 53 -0.21 1.71 -20.19
N LYS A 54 0.29 2.80 -20.81
CA LYS A 54 0.08 3.08 -22.23
C LYS A 54 0.72 2.03 -23.13
N ASP A 55 1.94 1.62 -22.82
CA ASP A 55 2.63 0.54 -23.57
C ASP A 55 1.77 -0.73 -23.53
N LYS A 56 1.23 -1.10 -22.37
CA LYS A 56 0.39 -2.28 -22.21
C LYS A 56 -0.97 -2.15 -22.94
N MET A 57 -1.57 -0.96 -22.92
CA MET A 57 -2.77 -0.71 -23.73
C MET A 57 -2.49 -0.89 -25.22
N GLN A 58 -1.36 -0.37 -25.71
CA GLN A 58 -0.97 -0.51 -27.11
C GLN A 58 -0.71 -1.97 -27.50
N GLU A 59 0.01 -2.73 -26.65
CA GLU A 59 0.29 -4.17 -26.86
C GLU A 59 -0.98 -4.99 -27.01
N ASN A 60 -2.02 -4.66 -26.24
CA ASN A 60 -3.29 -5.39 -26.21
C ASN A 60 -4.38 -4.77 -27.12
N GLY A 61 -4.08 -3.68 -27.84
CA GLY A 61 -5.06 -3.00 -28.69
C GLY A 61 -6.20 -2.36 -27.92
N ILE A 62 -5.95 -1.97 -26.65
CA ILE A 62 -6.94 -1.36 -25.75
C ILE A 62 -6.94 0.16 -25.95
N THR A 63 -8.14 0.73 -26.18
CA THR A 63 -8.33 2.20 -26.26
C THR A 63 -8.70 2.79 -24.91
N ALA A 64 -8.51 4.10 -24.74
CA ALA A 64 -8.85 4.78 -23.48
C ALA A 64 -10.33 4.69 -23.13
N GLU A 65 -11.22 4.64 -24.13
CA GLU A 65 -12.66 4.52 -23.95
C GLU A 65 -13.08 3.15 -23.38
N GLN A 66 -12.25 2.12 -23.59
CA GLN A 66 -12.49 0.77 -23.06
C GLN A 66 -12.02 0.62 -21.62
N VAL A 67 -11.25 1.58 -21.09
CA VAL A 67 -10.72 1.53 -19.71
C VAL A 67 -11.69 2.24 -18.76
N GLU A 68 -12.13 1.53 -17.72
CA GLU A 68 -12.96 2.11 -16.64
C GLU A 68 -12.16 3.08 -15.79
N GLY A 69 -10.91 2.72 -15.47
CA GLY A 69 -10.03 3.57 -14.70
C GLY A 69 -8.76 2.85 -14.25
N VAL A 70 -7.94 3.60 -13.54
CA VAL A 70 -6.71 3.14 -12.90
C VAL A 70 -6.83 3.36 -11.40
N GLY A 71 -6.68 2.29 -10.62
CA GLY A 71 -6.56 2.35 -9.15
C GLY A 71 -5.09 2.33 -8.76
N VAL A 72 -4.67 3.21 -7.84
CA VAL A 72 -3.29 3.28 -7.36
C VAL A 72 -3.26 3.15 -5.86
N GLY A 73 -2.60 2.11 -5.35
CA GLY A 73 -2.21 2.00 -3.95
C GLY A 73 -0.87 2.69 -3.73
N VAL A 74 -0.79 3.58 -2.76
CA VAL A 74 0.43 4.30 -2.40
C VAL A 74 0.76 4.12 -0.92
N PRO A 75 2.03 4.16 -0.52
CA PRO A 75 2.39 4.17 0.90
C PRO A 75 2.00 5.51 1.54
N GLY A 76 1.44 5.43 2.75
CA GLY A 76 1.04 6.60 3.54
C GLY A 76 -0.39 7.08 3.30
N PRO A 77 -0.81 8.14 4.01
CA PRO A 77 -2.17 8.64 3.99
C PRO A 77 -2.56 9.20 2.63
N VAL A 78 -3.84 9.05 2.29
CA VAL A 78 -4.45 9.60 1.08
C VAL A 78 -5.72 10.36 1.48
N LEU A 79 -5.96 11.50 0.85
CA LEU A 79 -7.17 12.31 1.05
C LEU A 79 -8.04 12.31 -0.21
N ASP A 80 -9.34 12.15 -0.02
CA ASP A 80 -10.37 12.20 -1.07
C ASP A 80 -10.09 11.25 -2.26
N SER A 81 -9.39 10.14 -2.01
CA SER A 81 -8.94 9.20 -3.05
C SER A 81 -8.15 9.86 -4.20
N ARG A 82 -7.41 10.92 -3.91
CA ARG A 82 -6.71 11.76 -4.92
C ARG A 82 -5.34 12.23 -4.51
N ILE A 83 -5.21 12.72 -3.27
CA ILE A 83 -4.06 13.52 -2.82
C ILE A 83 -3.26 12.74 -1.80
N VAL A 84 -1.95 12.67 -2.02
CA VAL A 84 -0.98 12.27 -1.00
C VAL A 84 -0.54 13.55 -0.28
N PRO A 85 -0.96 13.78 0.98
CA PRO A 85 -0.80 15.08 1.65
C PRO A 85 0.53 15.25 2.35
N ILE A 86 1.36 14.21 2.42
CA ILE A 86 2.63 14.23 3.15
C ILE A 86 3.79 13.76 2.28
N VAL A 87 4.99 14.00 2.77
CA VAL A 87 6.22 13.51 2.14
C VAL A 87 6.36 12.01 2.38
N CYS A 88 6.40 11.23 1.29
CA CYS A 88 6.62 9.80 1.33
C CYS A 88 8.13 9.50 1.28
N ALA A 89 8.75 9.25 2.41
CA ALA A 89 10.19 8.94 2.50
C ALA A 89 10.57 7.72 1.63
N ASN A 90 9.73 6.69 1.61
CA ASN A 90 9.94 5.47 0.82
C ASN A 90 9.91 5.71 -0.71
N LEU A 91 9.42 6.85 -1.16
CA LEU A 91 9.39 7.28 -2.56
C LEU A 91 10.40 8.40 -2.85
N GLY A 92 11.54 8.39 -2.17
CA GLY A 92 12.61 9.37 -2.38
C GLY A 92 12.30 10.77 -1.86
N GLY A 93 11.34 10.90 -0.94
CA GLY A 93 10.88 12.20 -0.45
C GLY A 93 9.78 12.83 -1.31
N TRP A 94 9.02 11.99 -2.02
CA TRP A 94 7.87 12.38 -2.82
C TRP A 94 6.91 13.25 -2.01
N GLY A 95 6.83 14.53 -2.35
CA GLY A 95 6.08 15.51 -1.59
C GLY A 95 4.58 15.48 -1.85
N GLU A 96 3.86 16.40 -1.22
CA GLU A 96 2.43 16.59 -1.44
C GLU A 96 2.13 16.75 -2.94
N ARG A 97 1.19 15.96 -3.45
CA ARG A 97 0.74 16.04 -4.84
C ARG A 97 -0.62 15.43 -5.08
N ASN A 98 -1.32 15.95 -6.06
CA ASN A 98 -2.56 15.34 -6.55
C ASN A 98 -2.22 14.28 -7.60
N VAL A 99 -2.02 13.05 -7.14
CA VAL A 99 -1.66 11.90 -7.98
C VAL A 99 -2.76 11.60 -9.00
N SER A 100 -4.03 11.70 -8.59
CA SER A 100 -5.17 11.45 -9.47
C SER A 100 -5.19 12.38 -10.69
N ILE A 101 -5.03 13.70 -10.49
CA ILE A 101 -5.03 14.67 -11.60
C ILE A 101 -3.78 14.50 -12.47
N GLN A 102 -2.61 14.36 -11.85
CA GLN A 102 -1.35 14.28 -12.60
C GLN A 102 -1.30 13.01 -13.46
N LEU A 103 -1.63 11.85 -12.87
CA LEU A 103 -1.59 10.59 -13.62
C LEU A 103 -2.72 10.50 -14.66
N SER A 104 -3.93 11.01 -14.36
CA SER A 104 -5.01 11.10 -15.35
C SER A 104 -4.63 11.96 -16.54
N GLY A 105 -3.96 13.10 -16.31
CA GLY A 105 -3.45 13.95 -17.40
C GLY A 105 -2.42 13.24 -18.28
N LEU A 106 -1.56 12.40 -17.68
CA LEU A 106 -0.59 11.58 -18.42
C LEU A 106 -1.23 10.39 -19.14
N LEU A 107 -2.44 9.98 -18.75
CA LEU A 107 -3.21 8.86 -19.31
C LEU A 107 -4.39 9.31 -20.17
N ASP A 108 -4.28 10.47 -20.84
CA ASP A 108 -5.25 10.98 -21.79
C ASP A 108 -6.67 11.13 -21.21
N GLY A 109 -6.75 11.45 -19.91
CA GLY A 109 -8.00 11.67 -19.20
C GLY A 109 -8.66 10.41 -18.61
N ILE A 110 -8.01 9.25 -18.66
CA ILE A 110 -8.50 8.05 -17.95
C ILE A 110 -8.65 8.39 -16.46
N LYS A 111 -9.78 8.02 -15.88
CA LYS A 111 -10.07 8.24 -14.45
C LYS A 111 -9.03 7.52 -13.58
N VAL A 112 -8.47 8.23 -12.61
CA VAL A 112 -7.53 7.68 -11.62
C VAL A 112 -8.08 7.86 -10.22
N LEU A 113 -8.09 6.79 -9.44
CA LEU A 113 -8.36 6.81 -7.99
C LEU A 113 -7.12 6.36 -7.24
N VAL A 114 -6.87 6.98 -6.11
CA VAL A 114 -5.70 6.71 -5.27
C VAL A 114 -6.18 6.30 -3.89
N GLY A 115 -5.51 5.34 -3.27
CA GLY A 115 -5.77 4.92 -1.90
C GLY A 115 -4.48 4.55 -1.19
N ASN A 116 -4.52 4.52 0.14
CA ASN A 116 -3.43 3.90 0.89
C ASN A 116 -3.33 2.41 0.51
N ASP A 117 -2.13 1.84 0.50
CA ASP A 117 -1.87 0.46 0.10
C ASP A 117 -2.65 -0.58 0.93
N ALA A 118 -2.71 -0.41 2.26
CA ALA A 118 -3.48 -1.31 3.13
C ALA A 118 -5.00 -1.13 2.95
N ASP A 119 -5.46 0.08 2.69
CA ASP A 119 -6.87 0.37 2.42
C ASP A 119 -7.35 -0.27 1.11
N VAL A 120 -6.57 -0.14 0.04
CA VAL A 120 -6.93 -0.77 -1.25
C VAL A 120 -6.83 -2.29 -1.17
N ALA A 121 -5.90 -2.83 -0.37
CA ALA A 121 -5.84 -4.26 -0.09
C ALA A 121 -7.10 -4.74 0.66
N ALA A 122 -7.58 -3.98 1.66
CA ALA A 122 -8.83 -4.30 2.36
C ALA A 122 -10.05 -4.31 1.43
N LEU A 123 -10.13 -3.37 0.49
CA LEU A 123 -11.16 -3.36 -0.56
C LEU A 123 -11.05 -4.59 -1.47
N GLY A 124 -9.83 -4.95 -1.85
CA GLY A 124 -9.56 -6.15 -2.67
C GLY A 124 -10.08 -7.41 -1.99
N GLU A 125 -9.84 -7.57 -0.69
CA GLU A 125 -10.32 -8.71 0.10
C GLU A 125 -11.85 -8.76 0.21
N ILE A 126 -12.52 -7.62 0.32
CA ILE A 126 -14.00 -7.55 0.30
C ILE A 126 -14.55 -7.86 -1.10
N TRP A 127 -13.86 -7.42 -2.15
CA TRP A 127 -14.34 -7.62 -3.52
C TRP A 127 -14.12 -9.05 -4.00
N MET A 128 -12.90 -9.59 -3.89
CA MET A 128 -12.52 -10.86 -4.50
C MET A 128 -11.82 -11.83 -3.54
N GLY A 129 -11.54 -11.42 -2.30
CA GLY A 129 -10.77 -12.20 -1.33
C GLY A 129 -11.60 -12.87 -0.25
N CYS A 130 -10.99 -13.09 0.91
CA CYS A 130 -11.57 -13.83 2.03
C CYS A 130 -12.75 -13.11 2.70
N ALA A 131 -12.86 -11.78 2.55
CA ALA A 131 -13.97 -10.97 3.06
C ALA A 131 -15.09 -10.76 2.04
N LYS A 132 -15.11 -11.52 0.94
CA LYS A 132 -16.14 -11.41 -0.10
C LYS A 132 -17.54 -11.61 0.49
N GLY A 133 -18.43 -10.65 0.19
CA GLY A 133 -19.80 -10.63 0.73
C GLY A 133 -19.95 -9.91 2.07
N CYS A 134 -18.86 -9.55 2.74
CA CYS A 134 -18.90 -8.70 3.92
C CYS A 134 -19.10 -7.24 3.52
N ARG A 135 -19.92 -6.51 4.30
CA ARG A 135 -20.08 -5.07 4.13
C ARG A 135 -19.08 -4.26 4.94
N SER A 136 -18.51 -4.87 5.96
CA SER A 136 -17.53 -4.24 6.84
C SER A 136 -16.43 -5.24 7.18
N ALA A 137 -15.19 -4.79 7.18
CA ALA A 137 -14.01 -5.58 7.52
C ALA A 137 -12.91 -4.68 8.07
N VAL A 138 -12.06 -5.27 8.87
CA VAL A 138 -10.77 -4.69 9.26
C VAL A 138 -9.68 -5.62 8.73
N MET A 139 -8.80 -5.09 7.93
CA MET A 139 -7.60 -5.78 7.46
C MET A 139 -6.40 -5.33 8.29
N VAL A 140 -5.57 -6.26 8.68
CA VAL A 140 -4.30 -6.00 9.37
C VAL A 140 -3.18 -6.63 8.57
N THR A 141 -2.20 -5.85 8.19
CA THR A 141 -0.99 -6.34 7.53
C THR A 141 0.17 -6.34 8.51
N LEU A 142 0.81 -7.49 8.66
CA LEU A 142 1.98 -7.68 9.52
C LEU A 142 3.20 -7.95 8.61
N GLY A 143 4.04 -6.93 8.48
CA GLY A 143 5.25 -6.96 7.66
C GLY A 143 6.39 -6.24 8.39
N THR A 144 7.21 -5.48 7.67
CA THR A 144 8.23 -4.58 8.26
C THR A 144 7.61 -3.63 9.28
N GLY A 145 6.39 -3.13 9.00
CA GLY A 145 5.54 -2.37 9.90
C GLY A 145 4.21 -3.10 10.16
N VAL A 146 3.24 -2.37 10.73
CA VAL A 146 1.85 -2.81 10.89
C VAL A 146 0.95 -1.82 10.16
N GLY A 147 0.39 -2.26 9.05
CA GLY A 147 -0.63 -1.52 8.32
C GLY A 147 -2.04 -1.97 8.66
N GLY A 148 -3.01 -1.16 8.32
CA GLY A 148 -4.41 -1.49 8.48
C GLY A 148 -5.31 -0.79 7.48
N GLY A 149 -6.39 -1.48 7.11
CA GLY A 149 -7.47 -0.94 6.31
C GLY A 149 -8.81 -1.20 6.98
N VAL A 150 -9.61 -0.17 7.15
CA VAL A 150 -10.93 -0.26 7.79
C VAL A 150 -12.01 0.07 6.77
N VAL A 151 -12.87 -0.90 6.52
CA VAL A 151 -14.03 -0.73 5.62
C VAL A 151 -15.31 -0.85 6.42
N VAL A 152 -16.20 0.11 6.29
CA VAL A 152 -17.52 0.13 6.93
C VAL A 152 -18.59 0.39 5.88
N ASN A 153 -19.58 -0.51 5.80
CA ASN A 153 -20.65 -0.45 4.80
C ASN A 153 -20.14 -0.30 3.35
N GLY A 154 -19.04 -0.99 3.01
CA GLY A 154 -18.46 -0.97 1.67
C GLY A 154 -17.64 0.30 1.36
N ARG A 155 -17.29 1.10 2.37
CA ARG A 155 -16.50 2.32 2.22
C ARG A 155 -15.27 2.28 3.13
N ILE A 156 -14.12 2.67 2.62
CA ILE A 156 -12.91 2.89 3.42
C ILE A 156 -13.16 4.03 4.42
N ILE A 157 -12.66 3.85 5.62
CA ILE A 157 -12.61 4.90 6.64
C ILE A 157 -11.24 5.58 6.54
N GLU A 158 -11.15 6.58 5.68
CA GLU A 158 -9.92 7.37 5.49
C GLU A 158 -9.60 8.25 6.72
N GLY A 159 -10.63 8.59 7.52
CA GLY A 159 -10.49 9.58 8.60
C GLY A 159 -10.34 11.01 8.05
N ALA A 160 -10.36 11.99 8.95
CA ALA A 160 -10.32 13.41 8.59
C ALA A 160 -9.00 13.85 7.93
N HIS A 161 -7.94 13.09 8.10
CA HIS A 161 -6.58 13.41 7.63
C HIS A 161 -5.92 12.24 6.88
N GLY A 162 -6.70 11.29 6.37
CA GLY A 162 -6.19 10.13 5.65
C GLY A 162 -5.53 9.06 6.53
N ALA A 163 -5.71 9.09 7.84
CA ALA A 163 -5.06 8.19 8.80
C ALA A 163 -6.05 7.24 9.50
N GLY A 164 -7.21 6.98 8.91
CA GLY A 164 -8.27 6.16 9.52
C GLY A 164 -7.90 4.70 9.72
N GLY A 165 -6.99 4.17 8.90
CA GLY A 165 -6.50 2.79 8.94
C GLY A 165 -5.17 2.59 9.69
N GLU A 166 -4.58 3.63 10.28
CA GLU A 166 -3.25 3.61 10.90
C GLU A 166 -3.24 2.87 12.26
N ILE A 167 -3.77 1.63 12.28
CA ILE A 167 -3.93 0.80 13.49
C ILE A 167 -2.59 0.39 14.12
N GLY A 168 -1.53 0.30 13.31
CA GLY A 168 -0.18 0.03 13.81
C GLY A 168 0.34 1.10 14.77
N HIS A 169 -0.24 2.28 14.71
CA HIS A 169 0.16 3.41 15.53
C HIS A 169 -0.76 3.68 16.74
N ILE A 170 -1.68 2.77 17.08
CA ILE A 170 -2.39 2.82 18.37
C ILE A 170 -1.40 2.54 19.52
N THR A 171 -1.50 3.29 20.61
CA THR A 171 -0.63 3.10 21.77
C THR A 171 -1.12 1.89 22.57
N VAL A 172 -0.30 0.83 22.65
CA VAL A 172 -0.56 -0.38 23.46
C VAL A 172 0.27 -0.43 24.72
N ASN A 173 1.36 0.34 24.80
CA ASN A 173 2.19 0.45 25.99
C ASN A 173 2.55 1.93 26.26
N PRO A 174 1.86 2.61 27.19
CA PRO A 174 2.13 4.03 27.48
C PRO A 174 3.48 4.26 28.20
N HIS A 175 4.14 3.20 28.67
CA HIS A 175 5.41 3.28 29.39
C HIS A 175 6.62 2.94 28.49
N GLU A 176 6.43 2.71 27.20
CA GLU A 176 7.53 2.48 26.27
C GLU A 176 8.37 3.74 26.11
N THR A 177 9.69 3.58 26.20
CA THR A 177 10.66 4.68 26.06
C THR A 177 11.21 4.80 24.64
N ALA A 178 11.18 3.71 23.85
CA ALA A 178 11.62 3.74 22.47
C ALA A 178 10.63 4.51 21.59
N VAL A 179 11.17 5.37 20.73
CA VAL A 179 10.38 6.17 19.79
C VAL A 179 9.95 5.30 18.61
N CYS A 180 8.68 5.34 18.25
CA CYS A 180 8.16 4.77 17.00
C CYS A 180 8.49 5.67 15.81
N GLY A 181 8.54 5.10 14.60
CA GLY A 181 8.74 5.87 13.37
C GLY A 181 7.76 7.03 13.16
N CYS A 182 6.56 6.97 13.76
CA CYS A 182 5.57 8.04 13.73
C CYS A 182 5.82 9.16 14.78
N GLY A 183 6.90 9.09 15.56
CA GLY A 183 7.25 10.05 16.60
C GLY A 183 6.59 9.79 17.97
N LYS A 184 5.65 8.85 18.09
CA LYS A 184 5.03 8.45 19.35
C LYS A 184 5.81 7.32 20.04
N HIS A 185 5.34 6.93 21.22
CA HIS A 185 5.86 5.82 21.99
C HIS A 185 4.79 4.74 22.17
N GLY A 186 5.24 3.48 22.26
CA GLY A 186 4.38 2.36 22.62
C GLY A 186 3.34 1.98 21.58
N CYS A 187 3.59 2.25 20.30
CA CYS A 187 2.73 1.85 19.19
C CYS A 187 2.68 0.32 19.02
N LEU A 188 1.54 -0.20 18.60
CA LEU A 188 1.35 -1.63 18.30
C LEU A 188 2.44 -2.17 17.35
N GLU A 189 2.82 -1.40 16.35
CA GLU A 189 3.87 -1.73 15.39
C GLU A 189 5.21 -2.10 16.06
N GLN A 190 5.56 -1.40 17.15
CA GLN A 190 6.81 -1.67 17.87
C GLN A 190 6.86 -3.06 18.53
N TYR A 191 5.73 -3.75 18.62
CA TYR A 191 5.61 -5.08 19.25
C TYR A 191 5.24 -6.17 18.28
N SER A 192 4.38 -5.88 17.30
CA SER A 192 3.76 -6.90 16.44
C SER A 192 4.23 -6.89 14.99
N SER A 193 5.02 -5.92 14.56
CA SER A 193 5.70 -5.99 13.25
C SER A 193 6.87 -6.97 13.28
N ALA A 194 7.34 -7.42 12.13
CA ALA A 194 8.51 -8.29 12.03
C ALA A 194 9.73 -7.68 12.74
N THR A 195 9.99 -6.38 12.53
CA THR A 195 11.07 -5.65 13.22
C THR A 195 10.79 -5.49 14.71
N GLY A 196 9.54 -5.28 15.10
CA GLY A 196 9.11 -5.17 16.49
C GLY A 196 9.31 -6.44 17.27
N VAL A 197 8.91 -7.60 16.70
CA VAL A 197 9.13 -8.91 17.31
C VAL A 197 10.61 -9.18 17.54
N VAL A 198 11.45 -8.92 16.53
CA VAL A 198 12.91 -9.08 16.66
C VAL A 198 13.47 -8.17 17.76
N ARG A 199 13.03 -6.91 17.81
CA ARG A 199 13.45 -5.94 18.87
C ARG A 199 13.06 -6.45 20.25
N CYS A 200 11.81 -6.86 20.44
CA CYS A 200 11.31 -7.35 21.73
C CYS A 200 12.07 -8.60 22.18
N MET A 201 12.36 -9.50 21.25
CA MET A 201 13.08 -10.72 21.57
C MET A 201 14.54 -10.44 21.93
N LYS A 202 15.23 -9.56 21.20
CA LYS A 202 16.58 -9.14 21.58
C LYS A 202 16.63 -8.59 23.00
N LYS A 203 15.68 -7.71 23.34
CA LYS A 203 15.56 -7.16 24.69
C LYS A 203 15.36 -8.27 25.74
N LEU A 204 14.48 -9.23 25.49
CA LEU A 204 14.26 -10.36 26.39
C LEU A 204 15.50 -11.21 26.59
N LEU A 205 16.29 -11.46 25.55
CA LEU A 205 17.54 -12.21 25.63
C LEU A 205 18.60 -11.45 26.40
N ASP A 206 18.72 -10.14 26.21
CA ASP A 206 19.65 -9.30 26.95
C ASP A 206 19.32 -9.27 28.45
N GLU A 207 18.03 -9.26 28.79
CA GLU A 207 17.54 -9.32 30.19
C GLU A 207 17.65 -10.73 30.79
N ASN A 208 17.74 -11.79 29.99
CA ASN A 208 17.77 -13.18 30.40
C ASN A 208 18.88 -13.97 29.65
N PRO A 209 20.18 -13.67 29.92
CA PRO A 209 21.31 -14.20 29.14
C PRO A 209 21.45 -15.72 29.20
N ASP A 210 20.93 -16.35 30.24
CA ASP A 210 20.97 -17.82 30.42
C ASP A 210 19.83 -18.56 29.70
N THR A 211 18.95 -17.82 29.00
CA THR A 211 17.84 -18.46 28.27
C THR A 211 18.35 -19.07 26.96
N PRO A 212 18.28 -20.41 26.79
CA PRO A 212 18.72 -21.04 25.56
C PRO A 212 17.74 -20.75 24.43
N CYS A 213 17.99 -19.69 23.66
CA CYS A 213 17.21 -19.35 22.48
C CYS A 213 18.14 -19.29 21.26
N THR A 214 18.28 -20.42 20.57
CA THR A 214 19.08 -20.52 19.34
C THR A 214 18.29 -20.15 18.08
N CYS A 215 16.96 -20.16 18.14
CA CYS A 215 16.09 -19.97 16.96
C CYS A 215 16.12 -18.54 16.38
N LEU A 216 16.59 -17.53 17.13
CA LEU A 216 16.70 -16.17 16.63
C LEU A 216 18.05 -15.83 15.98
N LEU A 217 19.03 -16.69 16.10
CA LEU A 217 20.32 -16.55 15.44
C LEU A 217 20.25 -17.00 13.97
N TYR A 218 19.22 -17.73 13.61
CA TYR A 218 18.94 -18.14 12.23
C TYR A 218 17.77 -17.30 11.69
N THR A 219 18.10 -16.31 10.89
CA THR A 219 17.14 -15.78 9.93
C THR A 219 16.91 -16.89 8.91
N SER A 220 16.02 -17.81 9.22
CA SER A 220 15.50 -18.72 8.23
C SER A 220 14.74 -17.89 7.23
N PRO A 221 15.06 -17.98 5.92
CA PRO A 221 14.24 -17.31 4.92
C PRO A 221 12.80 -17.75 5.13
N SER A 222 11.90 -16.78 5.07
CA SER A 222 10.47 -17.06 5.13
C SER A 222 10.12 -18.06 4.02
N PRO A 223 9.23 -19.04 4.25
CA PRO A 223 8.76 -19.92 3.18
C PRO A 223 8.10 -19.18 2.01
N ARG A 224 8.05 -17.86 2.05
CA ARG A 224 7.47 -16.96 1.04
C ARG A 224 8.49 -16.09 0.31
N ASP A 225 9.79 -16.22 0.64
CA ASP A 225 10.89 -15.53 -0.06
C ASP A 225 11.36 -16.34 -1.26
#